data_37ebf74e6ce1a954448bb0afb396c46a
#
_entry.id   37ebf74e6ce1a954448bb0afb396c46a
#
_cell.length_a   1.000
_cell.length_b   1.000
_cell.length_c   1.000
_cell.angle_alpha   90.00
_cell.angle_beta   90.00
_cell.angle_gamma   90.00
#
_symmetry.space_group_name_H-M   'P 1'
#
loop_
_entity.id
_entity.type
_entity.pdbx_description
1 polymer ?
#
loop_
_entity_poly.entity_id
_entity_poly.type
_entity_poly.pdbx_seq_one_letter_code
_entity_poly.pdbx_strand_id
1 'polypeptide(L)'
;MPDGAAIRKFALPSLLGILTFLTPVRVDGNWTILMGLIADTGRDLVGAGMPWVVYGLLCVSASGSVYAKTLGPNRFAAGSLFARLFQVAPTWIVLRLTGFIMGTMTMFQLGPEMFWHPITGGTVMNELAVNIVPIFLFAGLLMPFLTDYGLMEFIGTLVKRLFRRLFTLPGRSAIDALASWMSS
;
A
#
# COMPACT_ATOMS: atom_id res chain seq x y z
N MET A 1 16.37 8.83 -33.18
CA MET A 1 17.12 8.61 -31.93
C MET A 1 16.21 9.03 -30.80
N PRO A 2 16.03 8.24 -29.74
CA PRO A 2 15.20 8.68 -28.63
C PRO A 2 15.83 9.89 -27.97
N ASP A 3 15.04 10.95 -27.78
CA ASP A 3 15.49 12.21 -27.18
C ASP A 3 16.06 11.94 -25.78
N GLY A 4 17.28 12.40 -25.50
CA GLY A 4 17.95 12.21 -24.20
C GLY A 4 17.12 12.74 -23.01
N ALA A 5 16.18 13.65 -23.26
CA ALA A 5 15.20 14.13 -22.28
C ALA A 5 14.12 13.09 -21.96
N ALA A 6 13.68 12.28 -22.94
CA ALA A 6 12.72 11.21 -22.74
C ALA A 6 13.35 10.05 -21.95
N ILE A 7 14.61 9.71 -22.23
CA ILE A 7 15.36 8.69 -21.49
C ILE A 7 15.53 9.10 -20.02
N ARG A 8 15.86 10.36 -19.73
CA ARG A 8 16.02 10.85 -18.35
C ARG A 8 14.68 10.83 -17.57
N LYS A 9 13.58 11.22 -18.22
CA LYS A 9 12.24 11.20 -17.59
C LYS A 9 11.78 9.80 -17.21
N PHE A 10 12.28 8.78 -17.89
CA PHE A 10 11.99 7.39 -17.65
C PHE A 10 13.00 6.73 -16.69
N ALA A 11 14.29 6.89 -16.95
CA ALA A 11 15.35 6.19 -16.23
C ALA A 11 15.46 6.61 -14.75
N LEU A 12 15.28 7.90 -14.45
CA LEU A 12 15.36 8.41 -13.07
C LEU A 12 14.29 7.83 -12.14
N PRO A 13 12.99 7.89 -12.47
CA PRO A 13 11.95 7.29 -11.62
C PRO A 13 12.07 5.76 -11.51
N SER A 14 12.42 5.07 -12.61
CA SER A 14 12.64 3.62 -12.59
C SER A 14 13.81 3.24 -11.70
N LEU A 15 14.90 3.98 -11.75
CA LEU A 15 16.05 3.77 -10.88
C LEU A 15 15.69 3.99 -9.41
N LEU A 16 14.93 5.05 -9.11
CA LEU A 16 14.41 5.31 -7.76
C LEU A 16 13.54 4.17 -7.26
N GLY A 17 12.62 3.68 -8.08
CA GLY A 17 11.77 2.54 -7.74
C GLY A 17 12.59 1.28 -7.43
N ILE A 18 13.55 0.94 -8.30
CA ILE A 18 14.45 -0.21 -8.09
C ILE A 18 15.27 -0.05 -6.80
N LEU A 19 15.86 1.10 -6.58
CA LEU A 19 16.64 1.38 -5.38
C LEU A 19 15.78 1.27 -4.12
N THR A 20 14.57 1.79 -4.15
CA THR A 20 13.69 1.81 -2.98
C THR A 20 13.15 0.43 -2.62
N PHE A 21 12.75 -0.36 -3.62
CA PHE A 21 12.03 -1.63 -3.37
C PHE A 21 12.89 -2.89 -3.51
N LEU A 22 13.96 -2.85 -4.30
CA LEU A 22 14.77 -4.04 -4.60
C LEU A 22 16.18 -4.01 -4.01
N THR A 23 16.68 -2.85 -3.56
CA THR A 23 18.04 -2.79 -3.03
C THR A 23 18.06 -3.22 -1.57
N PRO A 24 18.70 -4.35 -1.23
CA PRO A 24 18.88 -4.75 0.15
C PRO A 24 19.90 -3.83 0.83
N VAL A 25 19.55 -3.32 1.99
CA VAL A 25 20.39 -2.47 2.83
C VAL A 25 20.58 -3.16 4.18
N ARG A 26 21.76 -3.09 4.73
CA ARG A 26 22.05 -3.64 6.06
C ARG A 26 22.04 -2.52 7.09
N VAL A 27 21.11 -2.59 8.03
CA VAL A 27 20.98 -1.62 9.13
C VAL A 27 21.00 -2.40 10.44
N ASP A 28 21.85 -2.03 11.37
CA ASP A 28 22.00 -2.66 12.70
C ASP A 28 22.14 -4.19 12.66
N GLY A 29 22.83 -4.71 11.62
CA GLY A 29 23.06 -6.15 11.46
C GLY A 29 21.94 -6.90 10.73
N ASN A 30 20.76 -6.31 10.55
CA ASN A 30 19.61 -6.90 9.85
C ASN A 30 19.53 -6.46 8.40
N TRP A 31 19.12 -7.37 7.51
CA TRP A 31 18.85 -7.04 6.13
C TRP A 31 17.44 -6.46 5.99
N THR A 32 17.34 -5.28 5.41
CA THR A 32 16.07 -4.62 5.07
C THR A 32 16.16 -4.04 3.66
N ILE A 33 15.06 -3.49 3.15
CA ILE A 33 15.04 -2.71 1.91
C ILE A 33 14.89 -1.23 2.25
N LEU A 34 15.31 -0.35 1.34
CA LEU A 34 15.24 1.09 1.57
C LEU A 34 13.80 1.56 1.89
N MET A 35 12.80 0.92 1.30
CA MET A 35 11.38 1.15 1.61
C MET A 35 11.06 0.89 3.09
N GLY A 36 11.57 -0.22 3.67
CA GLY A 36 11.40 -0.53 5.08
C GLY A 36 12.02 0.54 5.99
N LEU A 37 13.23 0.98 5.64
CA LEU A 37 13.92 2.05 6.38
C LEU A 37 13.14 3.38 6.36
N ILE A 38 12.54 3.75 5.23
CA ILE A 38 11.69 4.93 5.11
C ILE A 38 10.45 4.79 6.00
N ALA A 39 9.81 3.62 5.99
CA ALA A 39 8.64 3.35 6.82
C ALA A 39 8.97 3.37 8.31
N ASP A 40 10.09 2.77 8.73
CA ASP A 40 10.57 2.79 10.11
C ASP A 40 10.90 4.21 10.57
N THR A 41 11.61 4.99 9.74
CA THR A 41 11.88 6.39 10.02
C THR A 41 10.59 7.20 10.16
N GLY A 42 9.62 6.99 9.28
CA GLY A 42 8.30 7.63 9.36
C GLY A 42 7.55 7.28 10.63
N ARG A 43 7.61 6.01 11.06
CA ARG A 43 7.05 5.56 12.34
C ARG A 43 7.74 6.23 13.51
N ASP A 44 9.06 6.26 13.52
CA ASP A 44 9.86 6.77 14.64
C ASP A 44 9.71 8.30 14.79
N LEU A 45 9.49 9.03 13.70
CA LEU A 45 9.17 10.47 13.74
C LEU A 45 7.86 10.75 14.50
N VAL A 46 6.87 9.88 14.36
CA VAL A 46 5.58 10.00 15.09
C VAL A 46 5.71 9.41 16.49
N GLY A 47 6.57 8.41 16.68
CA GLY A 47 6.87 7.78 17.96
C GLY A 47 5.62 7.25 18.67
N ALA A 48 5.48 7.59 19.94
CA ALA A 48 4.36 7.15 20.79
C ALA A 48 2.97 7.65 20.31
N GLY A 49 2.92 8.60 19.37
CA GLY A 49 1.68 9.07 18.76
C GLY A 49 1.14 8.16 17.67
N MET A 50 1.89 7.16 17.22
CA MET A 50 1.50 6.30 16.10
C MET A 50 0.16 5.56 16.29
N PRO A 51 -0.17 5.01 17.47
CA PRO A 51 -1.48 4.41 17.72
C PRO A 51 -2.63 5.40 17.52
N TRP A 52 -2.44 6.68 17.86
CA TRP A 52 -3.43 7.74 17.62
C TRP A 52 -3.61 8.06 16.14
N VAL A 53 -2.54 8.01 15.35
CA VAL A 53 -2.61 8.15 13.89
C VAL A 53 -3.41 6.99 13.30
N VAL A 54 -3.13 5.77 13.70
CA VAL A 54 -3.88 4.58 13.27
C VAL A 54 -5.36 4.71 13.64
N TYR A 55 -5.66 5.09 14.88
CA TYR A 55 -7.03 5.31 15.32
C TYR A 55 -7.74 6.42 14.53
N GLY A 56 -7.06 7.53 14.25
CA GLY A 56 -7.57 8.60 13.40
C GLY A 56 -7.92 8.13 12.00
N LEU A 57 -7.10 7.27 11.40
CA LEU A 57 -7.40 6.66 10.10
C LEU A 57 -8.63 5.75 10.15
N LEU A 58 -8.82 4.98 11.23
CA LEU A 58 -10.03 4.18 11.43
C LEU A 58 -11.27 5.06 11.55
N CYS A 59 -11.19 6.17 12.32
CA CYS A 59 -12.27 7.15 12.44
C CYS A 59 -12.66 7.75 11.08
N VAL A 60 -11.68 8.23 10.32
CA VAL A 60 -11.90 8.82 8.99
C VAL A 60 -12.47 7.79 8.02
N SER A 61 -11.94 6.57 8.03
CA SER A 61 -12.40 5.49 7.14
C SER A 61 -13.84 5.09 7.43
N ALA A 62 -14.20 4.91 8.70
CA ALA A 62 -15.55 4.52 9.11
C ALA A 62 -16.56 5.66 8.87
N SER A 63 -16.28 6.86 9.39
CA SER A 63 -17.17 8.02 9.25
C SER A 63 -17.35 8.44 7.79
N GLY A 64 -16.28 8.47 7.00
CA GLY A 64 -16.33 8.81 5.59
C GLY A 64 -17.18 7.81 4.78
N SER A 65 -17.09 6.51 5.10
CA SER A 65 -17.88 5.48 4.41
C SER A 65 -19.37 5.55 4.76
N VAL A 66 -19.70 5.81 6.03
CA VAL A 66 -21.10 6.02 6.48
C VAL A 66 -21.66 7.29 5.83
N TYR A 67 -20.89 8.38 5.85
CA TYR A 67 -21.30 9.65 5.24
C TYR A 67 -21.53 9.51 3.73
N ALA A 68 -20.64 8.81 3.01
CA ALA A 68 -20.80 8.56 1.59
C ALA A 68 -22.05 7.74 1.26
N LYS A 69 -22.42 6.78 2.15
CA LYS A 69 -23.63 5.96 1.98
C LYS A 69 -24.90 6.74 2.29
N THR A 70 -24.91 7.58 3.34
CA THR A 70 -26.11 8.33 3.77
C THR A 70 -26.49 9.44 2.80
N LEU A 71 -25.50 10.13 2.21
CA LEU A 71 -25.75 11.20 1.23
C LEU A 71 -26.09 10.70 -0.19
N GLY A 72 -25.88 9.41 -0.43
CA GLY A 72 -26.14 8.79 -1.73
C GLY A 72 -25.08 9.06 -2.80
N PRO A 73 -25.01 8.18 -3.81
CA PRO A 73 -23.95 8.23 -4.84
C PRO A 73 -24.01 9.48 -5.73
N ASN A 74 -25.16 10.15 -5.84
CA ASN A 74 -25.37 11.27 -6.77
C ASN A 74 -24.82 12.62 -6.26
N ARG A 75 -24.40 12.72 -4.99
CA ARG A 75 -23.87 13.98 -4.42
C ARG A 75 -22.37 14.17 -4.64
N PHE A 76 -21.65 13.12 -4.98
CA PHE A 76 -20.22 13.22 -5.23
C PHE A 76 -19.95 13.12 -6.71
N ALA A 77 -19.12 14.02 -7.23
CA ALA A 77 -18.71 13.97 -8.63
C ALA A 77 -18.12 12.60 -8.95
N ALA A 78 -18.63 11.95 -10.00
CA ALA A 78 -18.14 10.65 -10.45
C ALA A 78 -16.63 10.75 -10.70
N GLY A 79 -15.83 9.90 -10.02
CA GLY A 79 -14.37 9.91 -10.13
C GLY A 79 -13.64 10.82 -9.14
N SER A 80 -14.32 11.54 -8.22
CA SER A 80 -13.67 12.28 -7.17
C SER A 80 -12.90 11.35 -6.23
N LEU A 81 -11.78 11.82 -5.65
CA LEU A 81 -10.99 11.05 -4.68
C LEU A 81 -11.86 10.57 -3.51
N PHE A 82 -12.79 11.41 -3.05
CA PHE A 82 -13.72 11.06 -1.98
C PHE A 82 -14.60 9.86 -2.37
N ALA A 83 -15.19 9.88 -3.58
CA ALA A 83 -16.00 8.77 -4.07
C ALA A 83 -15.19 7.47 -4.16
N ARG A 84 -13.96 7.54 -4.68
CA ARG A 84 -13.07 6.38 -4.79
C ARG A 84 -12.70 5.76 -3.43
N LEU A 85 -12.50 6.59 -2.41
CA LEU A 85 -12.05 6.13 -1.08
C LEU A 85 -13.22 5.63 -0.22
N PHE A 86 -14.40 6.25 -0.30
CA PHE A 86 -15.48 6.03 0.67
C PHE A 86 -16.73 5.40 0.08
N GLN A 87 -16.97 5.49 -1.24
CA GLN A 87 -18.07 4.76 -1.89
C GLN A 87 -17.67 3.31 -2.12
N VAL A 88 -17.88 2.48 -1.11
CA VAL A 88 -17.53 1.06 -1.12
C VAL A 88 -18.76 0.19 -0.97
N ALA A 89 -18.66 -1.10 -1.33
CA ALA A 89 -19.74 -2.06 -1.13
C ALA A 89 -20.13 -2.17 0.37
N PRO A 90 -21.38 -2.50 0.68
CA PRO A 90 -21.88 -2.59 2.06
C PRO A 90 -21.04 -3.47 2.98
N THR A 91 -20.53 -4.55 2.45
CA THR A 91 -19.62 -5.47 3.19
C THR A 91 -18.38 -4.75 3.73
N TRP A 92 -17.77 -3.88 2.92
CA TRP A 92 -16.61 -3.08 3.33
C TRP A 92 -16.96 -2.03 4.38
N ILE A 93 -18.19 -1.49 4.35
CA ILE A 93 -18.65 -0.55 5.37
C ILE A 93 -18.78 -1.27 6.72
N VAL A 94 -19.38 -2.46 6.73
CA VAL A 94 -19.47 -3.28 7.95
C VAL A 94 -18.08 -3.58 8.50
N LEU A 95 -17.14 -3.99 7.65
CA LEU A 95 -15.79 -4.29 8.06
C LEU A 95 -15.06 -3.07 8.65
N ARG A 96 -15.22 -1.89 8.03
CA ARG A 96 -14.64 -0.62 8.53
C ARG A 96 -15.24 -0.21 9.86
N LEU A 97 -16.56 -0.37 10.04
CA LEU A 97 -17.24 -0.10 11.30
C LEU A 97 -16.80 -1.05 12.40
N THR A 98 -16.69 -2.35 12.09
CA THR A 98 -16.18 -3.34 13.04
C THR A 98 -14.76 -3.01 13.47
N GLY A 99 -13.87 -2.69 12.52
CA GLY A 99 -12.50 -2.25 12.82
C GLY A 99 -12.44 -0.99 13.68
N PHE A 100 -13.31 -0.01 13.39
CA PHE A 100 -13.41 1.22 14.20
C PHE A 100 -13.89 0.94 15.63
N ILE A 101 -14.93 0.11 15.80
CA ILE A 101 -15.46 -0.28 17.12
C ILE A 101 -14.38 -1.00 17.93
N MET A 102 -13.73 -2.00 17.33
CA MET A 102 -12.67 -2.76 18.00
C MET A 102 -11.46 -1.86 18.33
N GLY A 103 -11.06 -0.99 17.41
CA GLY A 103 -10.01 0.00 17.67
C GLY A 103 -10.36 0.96 18.80
N THR A 104 -11.61 1.41 18.89
CA THR A 104 -12.11 2.24 20.00
C THR A 104 -12.07 1.48 21.33
N MET A 105 -12.53 0.23 21.33
CA MET A 105 -12.47 -0.61 22.54
C MET A 105 -11.02 -0.80 23.02
N THR A 106 -10.09 -1.00 22.10
CA THR A 106 -8.67 -1.16 22.45
C THR A 106 -8.04 0.13 22.94
N MET A 107 -8.26 1.25 22.26
CA MET A 107 -7.64 2.55 22.62
C MET A 107 -8.13 3.09 23.96
N PHE A 108 -9.41 2.90 24.26
CA PHE A 108 -10.04 3.45 25.48
C PHE A 108 -10.31 2.37 26.54
N GLN A 109 -9.86 1.13 26.31
CA GLN A 109 -10.03 -0.01 27.22
C GLN A 109 -11.50 -0.23 27.61
N LEU A 110 -12.40 -0.15 26.61
CA LEU A 110 -13.84 -0.29 26.80
C LEU A 110 -14.31 -1.71 26.53
N GLY A 111 -15.30 -2.15 27.31
CA GLY A 111 -15.96 -3.46 27.13
C GLY A 111 -15.16 -4.64 27.69
N PRO A 112 -15.44 -5.86 27.21
CA PRO A 112 -14.79 -7.07 27.72
C PRO A 112 -13.26 -7.02 27.51
N GLU A 113 -12.52 -7.43 28.53
CA GLU A 113 -11.05 -7.42 28.56
C GLU A 113 -10.42 -8.15 27.36
N MET A 114 -11.09 -9.18 26.86
CA MET A 114 -10.67 -9.94 25.68
C MET A 114 -10.37 -9.07 24.45
N PHE A 115 -11.04 -7.91 24.29
CA PHE A 115 -10.86 -7.04 23.12
C PHE A 115 -9.70 -6.06 23.25
N TRP A 116 -9.35 -5.62 24.46
CA TRP A 116 -8.30 -4.63 24.69
C TRP A 116 -7.07 -5.17 25.42
N HIS A 117 -7.10 -6.45 25.80
CA HIS A 117 -5.95 -7.09 26.45
C HIS A 117 -4.67 -6.96 25.58
N PRO A 118 -3.50 -6.75 26.19
CA PRO A 118 -2.22 -6.57 25.46
C PRO A 118 -1.92 -7.66 24.44
N ILE A 119 -2.29 -8.92 24.71
CA ILE A 119 -2.05 -10.08 23.82
C ILE A 119 -3.06 -10.16 22.66
N THR A 120 -4.15 -9.41 22.71
CA THR A 120 -5.21 -9.42 21.67
C THR A 120 -5.27 -8.09 20.93
N GLY A 121 -6.21 -7.21 21.28
CA GLY A 121 -6.36 -5.91 20.64
C GLY A 121 -5.14 -5.01 20.81
N GLY A 122 -4.44 -5.11 21.96
CA GLY A 122 -3.20 -4.41 22.20
C GLY A 122 -2.12 -4.74 21.19
N THR A 123 -1.85 -6.03 20.92
CA THR A 123 -0.92 -6.46 19.87
C THR A 123 -1.35 -5.97 18.49
N VAL A 124 -2.64 -6.07 18.16
CA VAL A 124 -3.14 -5.63 16.85
C VAL A 124 -2.95 -4.12 16.65
N MET A 125 -3.27 -3.31 17.66
CA MET A 125 -3.23 -1.86 17.56
C MET A 125 -1.84 -1.27 17.71
N ASN A 126 -1.08 -1.74 18.72
CA ASN A 126 0.20 -1.14 19.10
C ASN A 126 1.41 -1.79 18.43
N GLU A 127 1.27 -3.02 17.92
CA GLU A 127 2.37 -3.71 17.27
C GLU A 127 2.12 -3.88 15.76
N LEU A 128 1.01 -4.51 15.37
CA LEU A 128 0.75 -4.79 13.96
C LEU A 128 0.39 -3.51 13.18
N ALA A 129 -0.64 -2.78 13.60
CA ALA A 129 -1.13 -1.62 12.86
C ALA A 129 -0.10 -0.48 12.83
N VAL A 130 0.61 -0.24 13.93
CA VAL A 130 1.67 0.77 14.03
C VAL A 130 2.83 0.50 13.07
N ASN A 131 3.14 -0.76 12.78
CA ASN A 131 4.19 -1.13 11.82
C ASN A 131 3.66 -1.19 10.38
N ILE A 132 2.46 -1.74 10.18
CA ILE A 132 1.91 -1.97 8.84
C ILE A 132 1.46 -0.66 8.17
N VAL A 133 0.85 0.26 8.92
CA VAL A 133 0.31 1.52 8.36
C VAL A 133 1.38 2.38 7.67
N PRO A 134 2.55 2.66 8.26
CA PRO A 134 3.62 3.38 7.57
C PRO A 134 4.11 2.65 6.31
N ILE A 135 4.27 1.32 6.38
CA ILE A 135 4.69 0.53 5.23
C ILE A 135 3.71 0.70 4.07
N PHE A 136 2.41 0.53 4.31
CA PHE A 136 1.41 0.70 3.25
C PHE A 136 1.31 2.14 2.76
N LEU A 137 1.46 3.12 3.64
CA LEU A 137 1.43 4.53 3.27
C LEU A 137 2.59 4.87 2.30
N PHE A 138 3.81 4.54 2.69
CA PHE A 138 5.00 4.84 1.88
C PHE A 138 5.08 3.93 0.66
N ALA A 139 4.71 2.64 0.77
CA ALA A 139 4.63 1.75 -0.37
C ALA A 139 3.64 2.26 -1.41
N GLY A 140 2.43 2.64 -0.99
CA GLY A 140 1.42 3.20 -1.89
C GLY A 140 1.86 4.50 -2.57
N LEU A 141 2.59 5.37 -1.86
CA LEU A 141 3.13 6.61 -2.40
C LEU A 141 4.27 6.37 -3.41
N LEU A 142 5.12 5.40 -3.13
CA LEU A 142 6.33 5.13 -3.92
C LEU A 142 6.11 4.08 -5.02
N MET A 143 5.04 3.27 -4.92
CA MET A 143 4.74 2.20 -5.88
C MET A 143 4.63 2.68 -7.34
N PRO A 144 4.07 3.87 -7.66
CA PRO A 144 4.05 4.38 -9.03
C PRO A 144 5.44 4.51 -9.65
N PHE A 145 6.49 4.80 -8.85
CA PHE A 145 7.87 4.84 -9.35
C PHE A 145 8.37 3.46 -9.82
N LEU A 146 7.81 2.41 -9.25
CA LEU A 146 8.13 1.04 -9.63
C LEU A 146 7.28 0.55 -10.81
N THR A 147 5.97 0.82 -10.80
CA THR A 147 5.02 0.26 -11.77
C THR A 147 4.87 1.11 -13.02
N ASP A 148 4.72 2.43 -12.88
CA ASP A 148 4.33 3.31 -14.00
C ASP A 148 5.52 3.77 -14.84
N TYR A 149 6.72 3.70 -14.29
CA TYR A 149 7.95 4.14 -14.96
C TYR A 149 8.77 2.99 -15.57
N GLY A 150 8.14 1.85 -15.88
CA GLY A 150 8.68 0.84 -16.78
C GLY A 150 9.49 -0.27 -16.16
N LEU A 151 9.43 -0.52 -14.86
CA LEU A 151 9.99 -1.74 -14.30
C LEU A 151 9.29 -2.97 -14.91
N MET A 152 7.97 -2.90 -15.13
CA MET A 152 7.20 -3.92 -15.83
C MET A 152 7.72 -4.16 -17.25
N GLU A 153 8.03 -3.09 -18.00
CA GLU A 153 8.59 -3.19 -19.34
C GLU A 153 10.03 -3.69 -19.31
N PHE A 154 10.84 -3.28 -18.33
CA PHE A 154 12.21 -3.74 -18.16
C PHE A 154 12.26 -5.23 -17.81
N ILE A 155 11.49 -5.67 -16.80
CA ILE A 155 11.37 -7.09 -16.43
C ILE A 155 10.77 -7.86 -17.59
N GLY A 156 9.72 -7.34 -18.25
CA GLY A 156 9.12 -7.93 -19.43
C GLY A 156 10.12 -8.15 -20.56
N THR A 157 11.02 -7.20 -20.82
CA THR A 157 12.08 -7.36 -21.85
C THR A 157 13.18 -8.33 -21.43
N LEU A 158 13.53 -8.39 -20.14
CA LEU A 158 14.53 -9.31 -19.60
C LEU A 158 14.01 -10.75 -19.63
N VAL A 159 12.77 -10.93 -19.17
CA VAL A 159 12.10 -12.23 -19.12
C VAL A 159 11.68 -12.70 -20.51
N LYS A 160 11.40 -11.79 -21.46
CA LYS A 160 11.14 -12.10 -22.87
C LYS A 160 12.21 -12.99 -23.49
N ARG A 161 13.49 -12.76 -23.16
CA ARG A 161 14.60 -13.56 -23.67
C ARG A 161 14.57 -15.00 -23.10
N LEU A 162 14.20 -15.14 -21.83
CA LEU A 162 14.04 -16.41 -21.14
C LEU A 162 12.82 -17.17 -21.63
N PHE A 163 11.66 -16.48 -21.75
CA PHE A 163 10.41 -17.08 -22.23
C PHE A 163 10.48 -17.53 -23.70
N ARG A 164 11.15 -16.78 -24.56
CA ARG A 164 11.39 -17.23 -25.94
C ARG A 164 12.22 -18.51 -26.02
N ARG A 165 13.13 -18.71 -25.09
CA ARG A 165 13.95 -19.96 -25.02
C ARG A 165 13.19 -21.13 -24.44
N LEU A 166 12.34 -20.91 -23.44
CA LEU A 166 11.63 -21.96 -22.71
C LEU A 166 10.30 -22.35 -23.36
N PHE A 167 9.55 -21.39 -23.88
CA PHE A 167 8.16 -21.61 -24.33
C PHE A 167 7.96 -21.42 -25.84
N THR A 168 8.98 -21.09 -26.61
CA THR A 168 8.90 -20.85 -28.07
C THR A 168 7.80 -19.88 -28.52
N LEU A 169 7.30 -19.06 -27.59
CA LEU A 169 6.20 -18.12 -27.82
C LEU A 169 6.69 -16.86 -28.53
N PRO A 170 5.89 -16.31 -29.49
CA PRO A 170 6.18 -15.00 -30.10
C PRO A 170 6.22 -13.93 -29.00
N GLY A 171 7.17 -13.01 -29.11
CA GLY A 171 7.51 -12.06 -28.06
C GLY A 171 6.39 -11.18 -27.50
N ARG A 172 5.25 -11.03 -28.18
CA ARG A 172 4.06 -10.29 -27.70
C ARG A 172 3.25 -11.13 -26.71
N SER A 173 3.00 -12.38 -27.02
CA SER A 173 2.23 -13.29 -26.16
C SER A 173 2.93 -13.59 -24.83
N ALA A 174 4.26 -13.50 -24.76
CA ALA A 174 5.00 -13.67 -23.51
C ALA A 174 4.82 -12.48 -22.56
N ILE A 175 4.67 -11.26 -23.09
CA ILE A 175 4.40 -10.04 -22.29
C ILE A 175 2.96 -10.05 -21.77
N ASP A 176 2.00 -10.44 -22.65
CA ASP A 176 0.59 -10.52 -22.28
C ASP A 176 0.33 -11.61 -21.22
N ALA A 177 1.01 -12.75 -21.33
CA ALA A 177 0.93 -13.83 -20.32
C ALA A 177 1.51 -13.38 -18.97
N LEU A 178 2.64 -12.67 -18.95
CA LEU A 178 3.23 -12.14 -17.73
C LEU A 178 2.36 -11.04 -17.11
N ALA A 179 1.86 -10.10 -17.91
CA ALA A 179 0.96 -9.05 -17.45
C ALA A 179 -0.32 -9.64 -16.84
N SER A 180 -0.89 -10.66 -17.46
CA SER A 180 -2.06 -11.38 -16.96
C SER A 180 -1.78 -12.10 -15.64
N TRP A 181 -0.60 -12.69 -15.49
CA TRP A 181 -0.23 -13.41 -14.27
C TRP A 181 0.09 -12.49 -13.09
N MET A 182 0.62 -11.30 -13.36
CA MET A 182 0.93 -10.29 -12.34
C MET A 182 -0.28 -9.43 -11.96
N SER A 183 -1.35 -9.43 -12.77
CA SER A 183 -2.59 -8.66 -12.52
C SER A 183 -3.71 -9.50 -11.90
N SER A 184 -3.51 -10.81 -11.70
CA SER A 184 -4.41 -11.71 -10.97
C SER A 184 -4.14 -11.72 -9.49
#